data_ad1fb8993dc2327f359ab0e51157030c
#
_entry.id   ad1fb8993dc2327f359ab0e51157030c
#
_cell.length_a   1.000
_cell.length_b   1.000
_cell.length_c   1.000
_cell.angle_alpha   90.00
_cell.angle_beta   90.00
_cell.angle_gamma   90.00
#
_symmetry.space_group_name_H-M   'P 1'
#
loop_
_entity.id
_entity.type
_entity.pdbx_description
1 polymer ?
#
loop_
_entity_poly.entity_id
_entity_poly.type
_entity_poly.pdbx_seq_one_letter_code
_entity_poly.pdbx_strand_id
1 'polypeptide(L)'
;MTKVITYGTYDLLHYGHIRLLERAKALGDYLIVGVTADDFDKTRGKINVQQSLMERVLAVKKTGLADEIIIEEYEGQKIDDILRYNVDIFTVGSDWKGKFDYLNEYCKVVYLDRTQGVSSTELRSQKRLVKMGLVGDTGIFEKYRQEAGFANGVEVVAAYTEDVSLKQKDNDIVFTNDYDKLLEIVDAVFIVSHPSKHYEQIKKALLSGKHVLCESPIALKKSECQELFEIAEKNDLILMDAIKTAYATAYHRLLLLAKSGKIGNIVSVDATCTSTKEMETQTSTYERRNSICAWGPTALLPVFQLLGTDYEKKEASSYFMPENDNFDLFTKINFNYKNAVASVKVGKGVKAEGNLIIAGTKGYIYVPAPWWKTD
;
A
#
# COMPACT_ATOMS: atom_id res chain seq x y z
N MET A 1 0.18 -35.96 10.48
CA MET A 1 0.37 -34.51 10.68
C MET A 1 -1.02 -33.87 10.63
N THR A 2 -1.52 -33.46 11.80
CA THR A 2 -2.85 -32.87 11.92
C THR A 2 -2.81 -31.41 11.49
N LYS A 3 -3.56 -31.06 10.46
CA LYS A 3 -3.64 -29.70 9.92
C LYS A 3 -4.84 -28.96 10.48
N VAL A 4 -4.59 -27.79 11.01
CA VAL A 4 -5.60 -26.88 11.59
C VAL A 4 -5.70 -25.64 10.73
N ILE A 5 -6.93 -25.15 10.48
CA ILE A 5 -7.14 -23.87 9.81
C ILE A 5 -8.03 -22.97 10.67
N THR A 6 -7.69 -21.68 10.69
CA THR A 6 -8.48 -20.63 11.34
C THR A 6 -8.52 -19.37 10.47
N TYR A 7 -9.59 -18.59 10.63
CA TYR A 7 -9.80 -17.35 9.86
C TYR A 7 -10.11 -16.17 10.77
N GLY A 8 -9.66 -14.99 10.35
CA GLY A 8 -9.97 -13.77 11.06
C GLY A 8 -9.50 -12.52 10.34
N THR A 9 -10.05 -11.39 10.72
CA THR A 9 -9.58 -10.08 10.22
C THR A 9 -8.21 -9.73 10.79
N TYR A 10 -7.93 -10.08 12.04
CA TYR A 10 -6.70 -9.80 12.79
C TYR A 10 -6.29 -8.32 12.83
N ASP A 11 -7.29 -7.42 12.77
CA ASP A 11 -7.07 -5.98 12.85
C ASP A 11 -6.56 -5.59 14.25
N LEU A 12 -5.51 -4.74 14.29
CA LEU A 12 -4.84 -4.37 15.55
C LEU A 12 -4.51 -5.61 16.39
N LEU A 13 -3.73 -6.53 15.83
CA LEU A 13 -3.41 -7.79 16.47
C LEU A 13 -3.10 -7.60 17.97
N HIS A 14 -3.90 -8.19 18.82
CA HIS A 14 -3.83 -8.02 20.27
C HIS A 14 -3.77 -9.39 20.97
N TYR A 15 -3.57 -9.36 22.28
CA TYR A 15 -3.44 -10.56 23.12
C TYR A 15 -4.56 -11.59 22.88
N GLY A 16 -5.80 -11.16 22.70
CA GLY A 16 -6.92 -12.06 22.37
C GLY A 16 -6.74 -12.86 21.08
N HIS A 17 -6.21 -12.20 20.03
CA HIS A 17 -5.88 -12.88 18.77
C HIS A 17 -4.70 -13.84 18.95
N ILE A 18 -3.65 -13.44 19.68
CA ILE A 18 -2.50 -14.31 19.96
C ILE A 18 -2.94 -15.56 20.70
N ARG A 19 -3.76 -15.42 21.74
CA ARG A 19 -4.29 -16.57 22.50
C ARG A 19 -5.18 -17.48 21.65
N LEU A 20 -5.95 -16.94 20.69
CA LEU A 20 -6.70 -17.73 19.73
C LEU A 20 -5.75 -18.57 18.86
N LEU A 21 -4.71 -17.94 18.31
CA LEU A 21 -3.72 -18.61 17.47
C LEU A 21 -2.93 -19.68 18.23
N GLU A 22 -2.51 -19.40 19.48
CA GLU A 22 -1.86 -20.39 20.34
C GLU A 22 -2.72 -21.63 20.58
N ARG A 23 -4.01 -21.44 20.91
CA ARG A 23 -4.96 -22.52 21.11
C ARG A 23 -5.26 -23.26 19.81
N ALA A 24 -5.36 -22.55 18.68
CA ALA A 24 -5.52 -23.16 17.37
C ALA A 24 -4.29 -24.03 17.03
N LYS A 25 -3.07 -23.52 17.27
CA LYS A 25 -1.83 -24.27 17.07
C LYS A 25 -1.75 -25.52 17.94
N ALA A 26 -2.24 -25.46 19.17
CA ALA A 26 -2.27 -26.60 20.09
C ALA A 26 -3.24 -27.74 19.68
N LEU A 27 -4.12 -27.51 18.70
CA LEU A 27 -5.03 -28.55 18.18
C LEU A 27 -4.37 -29.49 17.16
N GLY A 28 -3.19 -29.13 16.62
CA GLY A 28 -2.52 -29.94 15.61
C GLY A 28 -1.05 -29.57 15.38
N ASP A 29 -0.48 -30.19 14.38
CA ASP A 29 0.95 -30.06 14.04
C ASP A 29 1.23 -28.87 13.12
N TYR A 30 0.25 -28.48 12.30
CA TYR A 30 0.39 -27.47 11.25
C TYR A 30 -0.80 -26.51 11.26
N LEU A 31 -0.53 -25.22 11.47
CA LEU A 31 -1.56 -24.19 11.54
C LEU A 31 -1.55 -23.31 10.27
N ILE A 32 -2.70 -23.29 9.58
CA ILE A 32 -2.98 -22.40 8.47
C ILE A 32 -3.84 -21.25 9.00
N VAL A 33 -3.42 -20.01 8.74
CA VAL A 33 -4.17 -18.82 9.17
C VAL A 33 -4.66 -18.05 7.94
N GLY A 34 -5.97 -17.98 7.77
CA GLY A 34 -6.63 -17.17 6.75
C GLY A 34 -6.87 -15.75 7.27
N VAL A 35 -6.23 -14.75 6.64
CA VAL A 35 -6.46 -13.33 6.92
C VAL A 35 -7.50 -12.80 5.95
N THR A 36 -8.60 -12.25 6.46
CA THR A 36 -9.72 -11.78 5.64
C THR A 36 -9.32 -10.52 4.86
N ALA A 37 -9.57 -10.51 3.55
CA ALA A 37 -9.30 -9.37 2.67
C ALA A 37 -10.19 -8.17 3.01
N ASP A 38 -9.70 -6.94 2.78
CA ASP A 38 -10.40 -5.70 3.12
C ASP A 38 -11.76 -5.58 2.42
N ASP A 39 -11.83 -5.95 1.13
CA ASP A 39 -13.06 -5.89 0.37
C ASP A 39 -14.08 -6.95 0.83
N PHE A 40 -13.60 -8.12 1.21
CA PHE A 40 -14.47 -9.16 1.75
C PHE A 40 -14.98 -8.81 3.17
N ASP A 41 -14.14 -8.18 4.01
CA ASP A 41 -14.57 -7.65 5.31
C ASP A 41 -15.68 -6.58 5.14
N LYS A 42 -15.58 -5.68 4.14
CA LYS A 42 -16.61 -4.68 3.82
C LYS A 42 -17.95 -5.33 3.43
N THR A 43 -17.95 -6.37 2.60
CA THR A 43 -19.18 -7.10 2.22
C THR A 43 -19.84 -7.75 3.42
N ARG A 44 -19.09 -8.07 4.47
CA ARG A 44 -19.56 -8.63 5.74
C ARG A 44 -19.92 -7.58 6.79
N GLY A 45 -19.92 -6.29 6.43
CA GLY A 45 -20.26 -5.18 7.30
C GLY A 45 -19.13 -4.70 8.23
N LYS A 46 -17.90 -5.15 8.04
CA LYS A 46 -16.73 -4.67 8.79
C LYS A 46 -16.05 -3.52 8.04
N ILE A 47 -16.59 -2.32 8.20
CA ILE A 47 -16.09 -1.09 7.55
C ILE A 47 -15.00 -0.35 8.34
N ASN A 48 -14.69 -0.78 9.58
CA ASN A 48 -13.81 -0.07 10.52
C ASN A 48 -12.46 -0.78 10.74
N VAL A 49 -11.98 -1.54 9.76
CA VAL A 49 -10.64 -2.15 9.80
C VAL A 49 -9.61 -1.04 9.64
N GLN A 50 -8.65 -0.95 10.57
CA GLN A 50 -7.66 0.14 10.62
C GLN A 50 -6.35 -0.18 9.93
N GLN A 51 -5.96 -1.45 9.91
CA GLN A 51 -4.72 -1.89 9.29
C GLN A 51 -5.00 -2.47 7.92
N SER A 52 -4.14 -2.15 6.96
CA SER A 52 -4.17 -2.79 5.64
C SER A 52 -4.02 -4.31 5.74
N LEU A 53 -4.49 -5.04 4.73
CA LEU A 53 -4.35 -6.49 4.68
C LEU A 53 -2.90 -6.94 4.96
N MET A 54 -1.91 -6.25 4.38
CA MET A 54 -0.50 -6.64 4.57
C MET A 54 0.04 -6.38 5.96
N GLU A 55 -0.35 -5.29 6.61
CA GLU A 55 0.00 -5.05 8.01
C GLU A 55 -0.55 -6.17 8.90
N ARG A 56 -1.78 -6.60 8.64
CA ARG A 56 -2.42 -7.70 9.37
C ARG A 56 -1.76 -9.05 9.09
N VAL A 57 -1.41 -9.34 7.84
CA VAL A 57 -0.62 -10.53 7.45
C VAL A 57 0.74 -10.52 8.12
N LEU A 58 1.46 -9.39 8.09
CA LEU A 58 2.76 -9.25 8.74
C LEU A 58 2.67 -9.39 10.27
N ALA A 59 1.61 -8.84 10.88
CA ALA A 59 1.38 -8.97 12.31
C ALA A 59 1.16 -10.44 12.70
N VAL A 60 0.34 -11.19 11.95
CA VAL A 60 0.16 -12.63 12.16
C VAL A 60 1.49 -13.37 11.97
N LYS A 61 2.23 -13.08 10.90
CA LYS A 61 3.54 -13.71 10.63
C LYS A 61 4.54 -13.48 11.75
N LYS A 62 4.59 -12.28 12.32
CA LYS A 62 5.48 -11.94 13.44
C LYS A 62 5.20 -12.73 14.72
N THR A 63 4.00 -13.30 14.89
CA THR A 63 3.72 -14.16 16.06
C THR A 63 4.50 -15.47 16.04
N GLY A 64 4.95 -15.93 14.86
CA GLY A 64 5.60 -17.24 14.68
C GLY A 64 4.68 -18.44 14.89
N LEU A 65 3.37 -18.24 15.08
CA LEU A 65 2.41 -19.30 15.36
C LEU A 65 1.84 -19.97 14.10
N ALA A 66 1.72 -19.22 13.00
CA ALA A 66 1.23 -19.71 11.72
C ALA A 66 2.36 -20.39 10.93
N ASP A 67 2.14 -21.63 10.48
CA ASP A 67 3.03 -22.32 9.55
C ASP A 67 2.76 -21.86 8.12
N GLU A 68 1.50 -21.53 7.81
CA GLU A 68 1.09 -20.98 6.51
C GLU A 68 0.05 -19.87 6.72
N ILE A 69 0.14 -18.82 5.88
CA ILE A 69 -0.83 -17.72 5.88
C ILE A 69 -1.45 -17.62 4.49
N ILE A 70 -2.77 -17.61 4.45
CA ILE A 70 -3.58 -17.46 3.24
C ILE A 70 -4.49 -16.24 3.35
N ILE A 71 -5.05 -15.80 2.25
CA ILE A 71 -5.99 -14.66 2.22
C ILE A 71 -7.40 -15.20 1.96
N GLU A 72 -8.34 -14.78 2.81
CA GLU A 72 -9.77 -15.07 2.65
C GLU A 72 -10.42 -13.95 1.84
N GLU A 73 -11.08 -14.27 0.72
CA GLU A 73 -11.52 -13.30 -0.27
C GLU A 73 -12.98 -13.42 -0.68
N TYR A 74 -13.61 -14.61 -0.51
CA TYR A 74 -14.96 -14.85 -0.99
C TYR A 74 -15.74 -15.81 -0.08
N GLU A 75 -17.05 -15.71 -0.16
CA GLU A 75 -17.96 -16.62 0.53
C GLU A 75 -17.79 -18.04 -0.02
N GLY A 76 -17.69 -19.02 0.89
CA GLY A 76 -17.46 -20.44 0.52
C GLY A 76 -15.99 -20.86 0.43
N GLN A 77 -15.02 -19.94 0.41
CA GLN A 77 -13.59 -20.26 0.33
C GLN A 77 -13.12 -21.24 1.39
N LYS A 78 -13.76 -21.25 2.56
CA LYS A 78 -13.41 -22.16 3.66
C LYS A 78 -13.50 -23.63 3.25
N ILE A 79 -14.52 -24.00 2.45
CA ILE A 79 -14.68 -25.36 1.93
C ILE A 79 -13.56 -25.67 0.94
N ASP A 80 -13.28 -24.75 0.00
CA ASP A 80 -12.24 -24.92 -1.01
C ASP A 80 -10.86 -25.09 -0.36
N ASP A 81 -10.57 -24.30 0.68
CA ASP A 81 -9.30 -24.37 1.39
C ASP A 81 -9.18 -25.64 2.25
N ILE A 82 -10.25 -26.06 2.93
CA ILE A 82 -10.28 -27.31 3.69
C ILE A 82 -9.95 -28.50 2.78
N LEU A 83 -10.57 -28.58 1.62
CA LEU A 83 -10.34 -29.64 0.64
C LEU A 83 -8.93 -29.54 0.02
N ARG A 84 -8.51 -28.33 -0.35
CA ARG A 84 -7.23 -28.07 -1.00
C ARG A 84 -6.03 -28.42 -0.12
N TYR A 85 -6.10 -28.06 1.15
CA TYR A 85 -5.00 -28.28 2.10
C TYR A 85 -5.12 -29.58 2.87
N ASN A 86 -6.20 -30.37 2.66
CA ASN A 86 -6.55 -31.57 3.44
C ASN A 86 -6.54 -31.23 4.95
N VAL A 87 -7.39 -30.30 5.34
CA VAL A 87 -7.49 -29.81 6.72
C VAL A 87 -8.27 -30.80 7.58
N ASP A 88 -7.74 -31.13 8.75
CA ASP A 88 -8.38 -32.03 9.71
C ASP A 88 -9.31 -31.28 10.68
N ILE A 89 -8.93 -30.04 11.06
CA ILE A 89 -9.64 -29.23 12.05
C ILE A 89 -9.82 -27.79 11.56
N PHE A 90 -11.07 -27.35 11.48
CA PHE A 90 -11.40 -25.93 11.36
C PHE A 90 -11.69 -25.37 12.75
N THR A 91 -11.11 -24.19 13.09
CA THR A 91 -11.34 -23.57 14.39
C THR A 91 -11.53 -22.06 14.32
N VAL A 92 -12.43 -21.55 15.16
CA VAL A 92 -12.70 -20.11 15.32
C VAL A 92 -13.12 -19.84 16.78
N GLY A 93 -13.24 -18.55 17.14
CA GLY A 93 -13.74 -18.16 18.47
C GLY A 93 -15.20 -18.58 18.72
N SER A 94 -15.57 -18.77 19.97
CA SER A 94 -16.92 -19.18 20.39
C SER A 94 -18.01 -18.16 20.06
N ASP A 95 -17.68 -16.92 19.72
CA ASP A 95 -18.63 -15.91 19.21
C ASP A 95 -19.33 -16.38 17.90
N TRP A 96 -18.74 -17.34 17.22
CA TRP A 96 -19.22 -17.92 15.96
C TRP A 96 -19.90 -19.28 16.13
N LYS A 97 -20.15 -19.70 17.37
CA LYS A 97 -20.71 -21.03 17.67
C LYS A 97 -22.00 -21.31 16.88
N GLY A 98 -22.02 -22.43 16.21
CA GLY A 98 -23.11 -22.86 15.35
C GLY A 98 -23.08 -22.34 13.91
N LYS A 99 -22.37 -21.24 13.62
CA LYS A 99 -22.38 -20.64 12.28
C LYS A 99 -21.55 -21.41 11.24
N PHE A 100 -20.61 -22.23 11.69
CA PHE A 100 -19.73 -23.01 10.82
C PHE A 100 -19.94 -24.52 10.96
N ASP A 101 -21.04 -24.96 11.59
CA ASP A 101 -21.34 -26.39 11.79
C ASP A 101 -21.49 -27.15 10.47
N TYR A 102 -21.84 -26.47 9.39
CA TYR A 102 -21.91 -27.05 8.05
C TYR A 102 -20.54 -27.57 7.55
N LEU A 103 -19.43 -27.08 8.10
CA LEU A 103 -18.08 -27.55 7.76
C LEU A 103 -17.76 -28.92 8.38
N ASN A 104 -18.58 -29.44 9.31
CA ASN A 104 -18.42 -30.79 9.85
C ASN A 104 -18.57 -31.89 8.78
N GLU A 105 -19.12 -31.57 7.60
CA GLU A 105 -19.15 -32.47 6.46
C GLU A 105 -17.75 -32.69 5.85
N TYR A 106 -16.81 -31.77 6.09
CA TYR A 106 -15.48 -31.74 5.46
C TYR A 106 -14.34 -31.94 6.45
N CYS A 107 -14.46 -31.43 7.68
CA CYS A 107 -13.43 -31.54 8.72
C CYS A 107 -14.06 -31.36 10.11
N LYS A 108 -13.32 -31.64 11.18
CA LYS A 108 -13.78 -31.40 12.56
C LYS A 108 -13.85 -29.88 12.84
N VAL A 109 -15.03 -29.41 13.30
CA VAL A 109 -15.19 -28.00 13.73
C VAL A 109 -14.99 -27.87 15.23
N VAL A 110 -14.13 -26.95 15.66
CA VAL A 110 -13.83 -26.67 17.08
C VAL A 110 -14.01 -25.18 17.36
N TYR A 111 -14.83 -24.84 18.35
CA TYR A 111 -15.02 -23.46 18.81
C TYR A 111 -14.18 -23.22 20.06
N LEU A 112 -13.32 -22.18 20.00
CA LEU A 112 -12.42 -21.82 21.10
C LEU A 112 -13.04 -20.73 21.97
N ASP A 113 -12.99 -20.89 23.28
CA ASP A 113 -13.55 -19.92 24.23
C ASP A 113 -12.91 -18.54 24.07
N ARG A 114 -13.71 -17.50 24.28
CA ARG A 114 -13.25 -16.11 24.19
C ARG A 114 -12.27 -15.77 25.31
N THR A 115 -11.19 -15.07 24.96
CA THR A 115 -10.30 -14.46 25.94
C THR A 115 -10.95 -13.18 26.45
N GLN A 116 -11.22 -13.09 27.76
CA GLN A 116 -11.85 -11.92 28.37
C GLN A 116 -10.90 -10.72 28.43
N GLY A 117 -11.46 -9.51 28.33
CA GLY A 117 -10.76 -8.25 28.67
C GLY A 117 -10.00 -7.55 27.56
N VAL A 118 -10.05 -8.00 26.28
CA VAL A 118 -9.42 -7.29 25.17
C VAL A 118 -10.28 -7.38 23.90
N SER A 119 -10.60 -6.23 23.31
CA SER A 119 -11.27 -6.19 22.00
C SER A 119 -10.61 -5.14 21.08
N SER A 120 -10.60 -5.40 19.75
CA SER A 120 -10.14 -4.42 18.76
C SER A 120 -10.92 -3.10 18.83
N THR A 121 -12.18 -3.13 19.28
CA THR A 121 -13.02 -1.94 19.44
C THR A 121 -12.52 -1.05 20.59
N GLU A 122 -12.11 -1.63 21.73
CA GLU A 122 -11.53 -0.87 22.85
C GLU A 122 -10.18 -0.26 22.47
N LEU A 123 -9.35 -1.01 21.73
CA LEU A 123 -8.07 -0.50 21.24
C LEU A 123 -8.24 0.64 20.22
N ARG A 124 -9.27 0.57 19.37
CA ARG A 124 -9.59 1.65 18.43
C ARG A 124 -9.97 2.96 19.12
N SER A 125 -10.73 2.89 20.21
CA SER A 125 -11.14 4.07 20.99
C SER A 125 -9.99 4.74 21.74
N GLN A 126 -8.87 4.06 21.97
CA GLN A 126 -7.68 4.57 22.64
C GLN A 126 -6.64 5.19 21.70
N LYS A 127 -6.79 5.03 20.36
CA LYS A 127 -5.82 5.58 19.40
C LYS A 127 -5.98 7.09 19.27
N ARG A 128 -4.84 7.78 19.38
CA ARG A 128 -4.72 9.21 19.11
C ARG A 128 -5.08 9.51 17.65
N LEU A 129 -5.88 10.50 17.42
CA LEU A 129 -6.18 11.05 16.11
C LEU A 129 -4.96 11.81 15.59
N VAL A 130 -4.46 11.45 14.40
CA VAL A 130 -3.34 12.13 13.74
C VAL A 130 -3.89 13.38 13.03
N LYS A 131 -3.45 14.56 13.45
CA LYS A 131 -3.76 15.83 12.78
C LYS A 131 -2.87 15.98 11.55
N MET A 132 -3.47 15.95 10.36
CA MET A 132 -2.81 16.04 9.08
C MET A 132 -2.90 17.46 8.48
N GLY A 133 -1.77 17.99 8.02
CA GLY A 133 -1.69 19.18 7.20
C GLY A 133 -1.51 18.85 5.73
N LEU A 134 -2.26 19.50 4.84
CA LEU A 134 -2.06 19.40 3.39
C LEU A 134 -1.10 20.50 2.92
N VAL A 135 -0.13 20.17 2.05
CA VAL A 135 0.93 21.10 1.60
C VAL A 135 1.02 21.09 0.08
N GLY A 136 0.80 22.23 -0.58
CA GLY A 136 0.99 22.38 -2.03
C GLY A 136 -0.19 22.99 -2.78
N ASP A 137 -0.53 22.42 -3.93
CA ASP A 137 -1.54 22.98 -4.82
C ASP A 137 -2.97 22.69 -4.35
N THR A 138 -3.81 23.70 -4.37
CA THR A 138 -5.13 23.67 -3.79
C THR A 138 -6.17 22.88 -4.57
N GLY A 139 -6.01 22.70 -5.88
CA GLY A 139 -6.97 21.96 -6.70
C GLY A 139 -7.18 20.50 -6.28
N ILE A 140 -6.29 19.96 -5.45
CA ILE A 140 -6.32 18.58 -4.97
C ILE A 140 -6.76 18.48 -3.50
N PHE A 141 -6.73 19.58 -2.73
CA PHE A 141 -6.98 19.57 -1.30
C PHE A 141 -8.38 19.05 -0.94
N GLU A 142 -9.42 19.50 -1.63
CA GLU A 142 -10.78 19.04 -1.36
C GLU A 142 -10.93 17.52 -1.56
N LYS A 143 -10.32 16.97 -2.62
CA LYS A 143 -10.31 15.54 -2.84
C LYS A 143 -9.65 14.78 -1.68
N TYR A 144 -8.46 15.21 -1.25
CA TYR A 144 -7.75 14.53 -0.16
C TYR A 144 -8.43 14.71 1.19
N ARG A 145 -9.06 15.85 1.42
CA ARG A 145 -9.89 16.07 2.61
C ARG A 145 -11.06 15.08 2.66
N GLN A 146 -11.77 14.93 1.56
CA GLN A 146 -12.87 13.97 1.46
C GLN A 146 -12.38 12.53 1.64
N GLU A 147 -11.29 12.13 0.98
CA GLU A 147 -10.69 10.80 1.12
C GLU A 147 -10.24 10.53 2.57
N ALA A 148 -9.65 11.53 3.25
CA ALA A 148 -9.25 11.41 4.66
C ALA A 148 -10.44 11.18 5.60
N GLY A 149 -11.62 11.73 5.28
CA GLY A 149 -12.85 11.49 6.03
C GLY A 149 -13.31 10.03 6.08
N PHE A 150 -12.83 9.20 5.15
CA PHE A 150 -13.05 7.73 5.14
C PHE A 150 -11.92 6.96 5.84
N ALA A 151 -10.82 7.62 6.20
CA ALA A 151 -9.70 7.00 6.89
C ALA A 151 -9.85 7.13 8.41
N ASN A 152 -9.78 5.98 9.13
CA ASN A 152 -9.84 6.01 10.58
C ASN A 152 -8.51 6.50 11.18
N GLY A 153 -8.59 7.39 12.17
CA GLY A 153 -7.42 7.86 12.94
C GLY A 153 -6.65 9.02 12.30
N VAL A 154 -7.17 9.63 11.23
CA VAL A 154 -6.60 10.82 10.57
C VAL A 154 -7.65 11.89 10.44
N GLU A 155 -7.27 13.14 10.70
CA GLU A 155 -8.10 14.34 10.51
C GLU A 155 -7.27 15.39 9.77
N VAL A 156 -7.78 15.92 8.66
CA VAL A 156 -7.18 17.08 7.99
C VAL A 156 -7.62 18.34 8.71
N VAL A 157 -6.68 19.02 9.36
CA VAL A 157 -6.96 20.22 10.19
C VAL A 157 -6.45 21.51 9.58
N ALA A 158 -5.49 21.43 8.64
CA ALA A 158 -4.88 22.63 8.05
C ALA A 158 -4.39 22.39 6.63
N ALA A 159 -4.23 23.47 5.87
CA ALA A 159 -3.65 23.46 4.55
C ALA A 159 -2.68 24.64 4.36
N TYR A 160 -1.51 24.35 3.77
CA TYR A 160 -0.53 25.35 3.33
C TYR A 160 -0.54 25.46 1.82
N THR A 161 -0.63 26.71 1.33
CA THR A 161 -0.46 27.06 -0.08
C THR A 161 0.20 28.40 -0.22
N GLU A 162 1.06 28.56 -1.23
CA GLU A 162 1.67 29.84 -1.59
C GLU A 162 0.65 30.77 -2.29
N ASP A 163 -0.39 30.20 -2.90
CA ASP A 163 -1.45 30.96 -3.55
C ASP A 163 -2.51 31.43 -2.55
N VAL A 164 -2.38 32.70 -2.15
CA VAL A 164 -3.24 33.35 -1.15
C VAL A 164 -4.67 33.61 -1.68
N SER A 165 -4.89 33.59 -3.01
CA SER A 165 -6.21 33.82 -3.62
C SER A 165 -7.19 32.69 -3.33
N LEU A 166 -6.67 31.56 -2.90
CA LEU A 166 -7.40 30.31 -2.64
C LEU A 166 -7.84 30.17 -1.18
N LYS A 167 -7.75 31.23 -0.39
CA LYS A 167 -8.35 31.29 0.95
C LYS A 167 -9.87 31.15 0.81
N GLN A 168 -10.36 29.93 0.79
CA GLN A 168 -11.76 29.70 0.52
C GLN A 168 -12.53 28.98 1.60
N LYS A 169 -13.73 29.54 1.79
CA LYS A 169 -15.08 28.99 1.98
C LYS A 169 -15.30 27.80 2.94
N ASP A 170 -14.29 27.14 3.45
CA ASP A 170 -14.45 26.04 4.39
C ASP A 170 -13.98 26.51 5.78
N ASN A 171 -14.93 26.64 6.71
CA ASN A 171 -14.64 27.06 8.09
C ASN A 171 -14.00 25.94 8.91
N ASP A 172 -13.85 24.74 8.33
CA ASP A 172 -13.45 23.54 9.07
C ASP A 172 -11.95 23.30 9.11
N ILE A 173 -11.16 23.93 8.22
CA ILE A 173 -9.68 23.79 8.20
C ILE A 173 -8.98 25.14 8.17
N VAL A 174 -7.78 25.19 8.78
CA VAL A 174 -6.96 26.41 8.82
C VAL A 174 -6.14 26.53 7.55
N PHE A 175 -6.43 27.54 6.70
CA PHE A 175 -5.59 27.87 5.54
C PHE A 175 -4.50 28.85 5.92
N THR A 176 -3.25 28.57 5.56
CA THR A 176 -2.09 29.44 5.80
C THR A 176 -1.13 29.47 4.61
N ASN A 177 -0.44 30.59 4.44
CA ASN A 177 0.72 30.75 3.56
C ASN A 177 2.05 30.75 4.35
N ASP A 178 2.00 30.46 5.63
CA ASP A 178 3.14 30.32 6.52
C ASP A 178 3.32 28.86 6.89
N TYR A 179 4.37 28.21 6.37
CA TYR A 179 4.60 26.80 6.55
C TYR A 179 4.95 26.47 8.02
N ASP A 180 5.64 27.36 8.73
CA ASP A 180 5.95 27.16 10.15
C ASP A 180 4.69 27.11 10.99
N LYS A 181 3.73 28.00 10.74
CA LYS A 181 2.42 27.97 11.41
C LYS A 181 1.63 26.69 11.15
N LEU A 182 1.70 26.14 9.93
CA LEU A 182 1.11 24.82 9.67
C LEU A 182 1.76 23.75 10.54
N LEU A 183 3.11 23.72 10.56
CA LEU A 183 3.85 22.70 11.29
C LEU A 183 3.59 22.75 12.82
N GLU A 184 3.27 23.91 13.39
CA GLU A 184 2.94 24.04 14.82
C GLU A 184 1.67 23.28 15.24
N ILE A 185 0.68 23.18 14.34
CA ILE A 185 -0.67 22.67 14.66
C ILE A 185 -0.94 21.24 14.20
N VAL A 186 -0.03 20.62 13.44
CA VAL A 186 -0.20 19.27 12.87
C VAL A 186 0.74 18.24 13.50
N ASP A 187 0.39 16.98 13.41
CA ASP A 187 1.26 15.83 13.76
C ASP A 187 2.01 15.29 12.53
N ALA A 188 1.38 15.41 11.36
CA ALA A 188 1.91 14.95 10.09
C ALA A 188 1.54 15.89 8.94
N VAL A 189 2.29 15.83 7.85
CA VAL A 189 1.98 16.57 6.63
C VAL A 189 1.84 15.62 5.44
N PHE A 190 0.89 15.92 4.54
CA PHE A 190 0.81 15.31 3.22
C PHE A 190 1.21 16.35 2.17
N ILE A 191 2.35 16.13 1.55
CA ILE A 191 2.94 17.03 0.56
C ILE A 191 2.50 16.60 -0.83
N VAL A 192 1.81 17.50 -1.54
CA VAL A 192 1.28 17.31 -2.90
C VAL A 192 1.74 18.40 -3.86
N SER A 193 2.73 19.16 -3.48
CA SER A 193 3.37 20.21 -4.28
C SER A 193 4.10 19.63 -5.50
N HIS A 194 4.72 20.51 -6.30
CA HIS A 194 5.61 20.09 -7.38
C HIS A 194 6.88 19.42 -6.83
N PRO A 195 7.40 18.34 -7.44
CA PRO A 195 8.57 17.60 -6.96
C PRO A 195 9.83 18.43 -6.68
N SER A 196 10.00 19.58 -7.36
CA SER A 196 11.12 20.50 -7.09
C SER A 196 11.08 21.12 -5.69
N LYS A 197 9.92 21.13 -5.03
CA LYS A 197 9.74 21.69 -3.67
C LYS A 197 9.82 20.62 -2.58
N HIS A 198 9.71 19.33 -2.94
CA HIS A 198 9.56 18.24 -1.98
C HIS A 198 10.72 18.18 -0.99
N TYR A 199 11.97 18.24 -1.48
CA TYR A 199 13.14 18.11 -0.60
C TYR A 199 13.11 19.12 0.54
N GLU A 200 12.96 20.42 0.24
CA GLU A 200 12.96 21.48 1.25
C GLU A 200 11.75 21.38 2.20
N GLN A 201 10.56 21.08 1.67
CA GLN A 201 9.35 20.94 2.47
C GLN A 201 9.42 19.74 3.40
N ILE A 202 9.88 18.59 2.90
CA ILE A 202 10.05 17.36 3.70
C ILE A 202 11.09 17.58 4.80
N LYS A 203 12.26 18.11 4.42
CA LYS A 203 13.36 18.37 5.37
C LYS A 203 12.92 19.26 6.51
N LYS A 204 12.23 20.35 6.20
CA LYS A 204 11.70 21.27 7.21
C LYS A 204 10.68 20.60 8.12
N ALA A 205 9.74 19.80 7.59
CA ALA A 205 8.77 19.07 8.37
C ALA A 205 9.43 18.05 9.33
N LEU A 206 10.37 17.26 8.81
CA LEU A 206 11.09 16.27 9.62
C LEU A 206 11.92 16.93 10.74
N LEU A 207 12.63 18.03 10.44
CA LEU A 207 13.37 18.79 11.44
C LEU A 207 12.48 19.45 12.49
N SER A 208 11.20 19.72 12.14
CA SER A 208 10.16 20.19 13.08
C SER A 208 9.46 19.05 13.82
N GLY A 209 9.94 17.82 13.73
CA GLY A 209 9.37 16.66 14.44
C GLY A 209 8.04 16.17 13.88
N LYS A 210 7.77 16.37 12.57
CA LYS A 210 6.51 15.94 11.94
C LYS A 210 6.73 14.75 11.02
N HIS A 211 5.77 13.80 11.05
CA HIS A 211 5.70 12.71 10.08
C HIS A 211 5.36 13.27 8.69
N VAL A 212 5.82 12.60 7.64
CA VAL A 212 5.64 13.06 6.27
C VAL A 212 5.12 11.95 5.36
N LEU A 213 4.00 12.20 4.70
CA LEU A 213 3.55 11.53 3.49
C LEU A 213 3.79 12.47 2.32
N CYS A 214 4.43 12.01 1.24
CA CYS A 214 4.73 12.86 0.09
C CYS A 214 4.34 12.18 -1.21
N GLU A 215 3.72 12.91 -2.13
CA GLU A 215 3.51 12.44 -3.51
C GLU A 215 4.85 12.14 -4.18
N SER A 216 4.84 11.14 -5.05
CA SER A 216 6.03 10.70 -5.78
C SER A 216 6.50 11.70 -6.84
N PRO A 217 7.81 11.80 -7.02
CA PRO A 217 8.92 11.23 -6.24
C PRO A 217 9.21 12.06 -5.00
N ILE A 218 9.68 11.44 -3.92
CA ILE A 218 10.06 12.13 -2.67
C ILE A 218 11.12 13.20 -2.92
N ALA A 219 12.12 12.91 -3.76
CA ALA A 219 13.18 13.85 -4.14
C ALA A 219 13.62 13.60 -5.58
N LEU A 220 14.25 14.61 -6.20
CA LEU A 220 14.76 14.52 -7.57
C LEU A 220 16.21 14.00 -7.64
N LYS A 221 16.94 14.01 -6.52
CA LYS A 221 18.31 13.49 -6.43
C LYS A 221 18.40 12.39 -5.38
N LYS A 222 19.22 11.37 -5.68
CA LYS A 222 19.48 10.27 -4.77
C LYS A 222 20.03 10.74 -3.41
N SER A 223 20.96 11.67 -3.41
CA SER A 223 21.54 12.22 -2.17
C SER A 223 20.50 12.93 -1.30
N GLU A 224 19.62 13.70 -1.90
CA GLU A 224 18.51 14.36 -1.19
C GLU A 224 17.58 13.32 -0.56
N CYS A 225 17.21 12.29 -1.32
CA CYS A 225 16.36 11.22 -0.82
C CYS A 225 17.01 10.48 0.35
N GLN A 226 18.31 10.14 0.26
CA GLN A 226 19.06 9.48 1.33
C GLN A 226 19.10 10.35 2.60
N GLU A 227 19.43 11.63 2.48
CA GLU A 227 19.45 12.56 3.61
C GLU A 227 18.09 12.65 4.33
N LEU A 228 16.99 12.72 3.56
CA LEU A 228 15.65 12.79 4.14
C LEU A 228 15.29 11.54 4.96
N PHE A 229 15.64 10.35 4.47
CA PHE A 229 15.41 9.11 5.21
C PHE A 229 16.32 9.02 6.45
N GLU A 230 17.57 9.48 6.38
CA GLU A 230 18.47 9.55 7.53
C GLU A 230 17.93 10.49 8.62
N ILE A 231 17.39 11.66 8.22
CA ILE A 231 16.75 12.60 9.15
C ILE A 231 15.51 11.95 9.79
N ALA A 232 14.69 11.28 9.02
CA ALA A 232 13.48 10.62 9.52
C ALA A 232 13.83 9.52 10.54
N GLU A 233 14.78 8.64 10.21
CA GLU A 233 15.25 7.56 11.08
C GLU A 233 15.85 8.10 12.39
N LYS A 234 16.74 9.09 12.28
CA LYS A 234 17.39 9.70 13.46
C LYS A 234 16.38 10.32 14.44
N ASN A 235 15.27 10.84 13.97
CA ASN A 235 14.25 11.51 14.79
C ASN A 235 13.05 10.61 15.11
N ASP A 236 13.10 9.31 14.79
CA ASP A 236 11.99 8.36 14.96
C ASP A 236 10.70 8.84 14.27
N LEU A 237 10.83 9.37 13.05
CA LEU A 237 9.75 9.90 12.25
C LEU A 237 9.48 9.01 11.03
N ILE A 238 8.23 9.05 10.56
CA ILE A 238 7.81 8.34 9.36
C ILE A 238 7.96 9.29 8.16
N LEU A 239 8.69 8.84 7.14
CA LEU A 239 8.69 9.41 5.81
C LEU A 239 8.18 8.35 4.83
N MET A 240 7.06 8.63 4.16
CA MET A 240 6.40 7.70 3.23
C MET A 240 6.21 8.34 1.86
N ASP A 241 6.45 7.52 0.83
CA ASP A 241 6.06 7.83 -0.55
C ASP A 241 4.59 7.44 -0.79
N ALA A 242 3.79 8.35 -1.34
CA ALA A 242 2.36 8.15 -1.61
C ALA A 242 2.10 7.38 -2.92
N ILE A 243 2.90 6.38 -3.23
CA ILE A 243 2.65 5.46 -4.35
C ILE A 243 1.42 4.60 -4.02
N LYS A 244 0.22 5.06 -4.38
CA LYS A 244 -1.06 4.41 -4.03
C LYS A 244 -1.09 2.92 -4.33
N THR A 245 -0.52 2.51 -5.46
CA THR A 245 -0.40 1.11 -5.87
C THR A 245 0.32 0.26 -4.82
N ALA A 246 1.33 0.81 -4.14
CA ALA A 246 2.09 0.11 -3.11
C ALA A 246 1.25 -0.34 -1.91
N TYR A 247 0.11 0.31 -1.68
CA TYR A 247 -0.79 0.06 -0.54
C TYR A 247 -2.10 -0.63 -0.95
N ALA A 248 -2.26 -0.94 -2.25
CA ALA A 248 -3.46 -1.58 -2.77
C ALA A 248 -3.49 -3.08 -2.44
N THR A 249 -4.62 -3.56 -1.93
CA THR A 249 -4.84 -4.97 -1.58
C THR A 249 -4.59 -5.90 -2.77
N ALA A 250 -5.11 -5.56 -3.95
CA ALA A 250 -4.91 -6.34 -5.16
C ALA A 250 -3.43 -6.43 -5.57
N TYR A 251 -2.69 -5.35 -5.42
CA TYR A 251 -1.26 -5.32 -5.70
C TYR A 251 -0.44 -6.17 -4.72
N HIS A 252 -0.75 -6.11 -3.43
CA HIS A 252 -0.12 -6.98 -2.43
C HIS A 252 -0.37 -8.46 -2.72
N ARG A 253 -1.60 -8.80 -3.10
CA ARG A 253 -1.96 -10.14 -3.52
C ARG A 253 -1.16 -10.60 -4.75
N LEU A 254 -1.00 -9.73 -5.74
CA LEU A 254 -0.16 -9.98 -6.91
C LEU A 254 1.26 -10.39 -6.50
N LEU A 255 1.88 -9.63 -5.58
CA LEU A 255 3.23 -9.92 -5.08
C LEU A 255 3.30 -11.28 -4.36
N LEU A 256 2.30 -11.59 -3.52
CA LEU A 256 2.22 -12.90 -2.85
C LEU A 256 2.10 -14.04 -3.87
N LEU A 257 1.24 -13.91 -4.88
CA LEU A 257 1.10 -14.88 -5.96
C LEU A 257 2.41 -15.06 -6.74
N ALA A 258 3.06 -13.96 -7.13
CA ALA A 258 4.31 -14.02 -7.86
C ALA A 258 5.43 -14.74 -7.07
N LYS A 259 5.48 -14.49 -5.74
CA LYS A 259 6.48 -15.09 -4.83
C LYS A 259 6.11 -16.49 -4.33
N SER A 260 4.88 -16.97 -4.56
CA SER A 260 4.39 -18.27 -4.04
C SER A 260 5.01 -19.50 -4.71
N GLY A 261 5.79 -19.33 -5.77
CA GLY A 261 6.34 -20.44 -6.57
C GLY A 261 5.35 -21.03 -7.60
N LYS A 262 4.10 -20.57 -7.66
CA LYS A 262 3.09 -21.06 -8.64
C LYS A 262 3.52 -20.83 -10.09
N ILE A 263 4.20 -19.73 -10.39
CA ILE A 263 4.76 -19.43 -11.71
C ILE A 263 6.21 -19.88 -11.84
N GLY A 264 6.78 -20.55 -10.84
CA GLY A 264 8.18 -20.93 -10.78
C GLY A 264 9.08 -19.75 -10.43
N ASN A 265 10.33 -19.76 -10.92
CA ASN A 265 11.26 -18.63 -10.75
C ASN A 265 10.86 -17.48 -11.68
N ILE A 266 10.83 -16.26 -11.15
CA ILE A 266 10.53 -15.06 -11.94
C ILE A 266 11.73 -14.78 -12.86
N VAL A 267 11.48 -14.63 -14.17
CA VAL A 267 12.51 -14.40 -15.19
C VAL A 267 12.32 -13.07 -15.93
N SER A 268 11.09 -12.51 -15.94
CA SER A 268 10.84 -11.17 -16.50
C SER A 268 9.77 -10.42 -15.73
N VAL A 269 9.94 -9.09 -15.62
CA VAL A 269 8.91 -8.15 -15.12
C VAL A 269 8.80 -6.99 -16.11
N ASP A 270 7.64 -6.87 -16.76
CA ASP A 270 7.35 -5.82 -17.74
C ASP A 270 6.20 -4.94 -17.26
N ALA A 271 6.48 -3.66 -16.95
CA ALA A 271 5.51 -2.73 -16.41
C ALA A 271 5.35 -1.49 -17.30
N THR A 272 4.11 -1.17 -17.67
CA THR A 272 3.79 0.00 -18.51
C THR A 272 2.81 0.92 -17.79
N CYS A 273 3.17 2.19 -17.60
CA CYS A 273 2.31 3.24 -17.04
C CYS A 273 2.28 4.45 -17.96
N THR A 274 1.15 4.72 -18.59
CA THR A 274 1.02 5.82 -19.55
C THR A 274 -0.31 6.56 -19.45
N SER A 275 -0.30 7.87 -19.72
CA SER A 275 -1.49 8.73 -19.72
C SER A 275 -1.38 9.86 -20.73
N THR A 276 -2.50 10.21 -21.40
CA THR A 276 -2.60 11.39 -22.28
C THR A 276 -3.35 12.56 -21.63
N LYS A 277 -3.93 12.38 -20.44
CA LYS A 277 -4.89 13.34 -19.85
C LYS A 277 -4.35 14.75 -19.60
N GLU A 278 -3.03 14.94 -19.53
CA GLU A 278 -2.46 16.21 -19.06
C GLU A 278 -1.86 17.07 -20.18
N MET A 279 -1.93 16.62 -21.44
CA MET A 279 -1.53 17.46 -22.59
C MET A 279 -2.59 18.53 -22.94
N GLU A 280 -3.82 18.36 -22.45
CA GLU A 280 -4.95 19.23 -22.78
C GLU A 280 -5.09 20.46 -21.87
N THR A 281 -4.35 20.54 -20.76
CA THR A 281 -4.40 21.69 -19.86
C THR A 281 -3.34 22.72 -20.18
N GLN A 282 -3.73 24.01 -20.24
CA GLN A 282 -2.88 25.19 -20.52
C GLN A 282 -1.89 25.56 -19.38
N THR A 283 -1.50 24.59 -18.56
CA THR A 283 -0.48 24.82 -17.51
C THR A 283 0.90 25.02 -18.09
N SER A 284 1.71 25.88 -17.49
CA SER A 284 3.08 26.14 -17.91
C SER A 284 3.92 24.85 -17.93
N THR A 285 4.90 24.74 -18.83
CA THR A 285 5.79 23.56 -18.90
C THR A 285 6.55 23.31 -17.61
N TYR A 286 6.75 24.32 -16.77
CA TYR A 286 7.41 24.21 -15.45
C TYR A 286 6.55 23.52 -14.40
N GLU A 287 5.22 23.56 -14.53
CA GLU A 287 4.29 22.90 -13.60
C GLU A 287 3.96 21.45 -14.00
N ARG A 288 4.44 21.01 -15.18
CA ARG A 288 4.19 19.65 -15.66
C ARG A 288 5.28 18.71 -15.15
N ARG A 289 4.85 17.61 -14.56
CA ARG A 289 5.75 16.48 -14.28
C ARG A 289 6.03 15.75 -15.60
N ASN A 290 7.29 15.51 -15.93
CA ASN A 290 7.67 14.67 -17.07
C ASN A 290 7.29 13.19 -16.84
N SER A 291 7.50 12.30 -17.83
CA SER A 291 7.08 10.90 -17.74
C SER A 291 7.71 10.15 -16.60
N ILE A 292 9.02 10.34 -16.39
CA ILE A 292 9.77 9.67 -15.30
C ILE A 292 9.25 10.12 -13.93
N CYS A 293 9.08 11.42 -13.70
CA CYS A 293 8.56 11.91 -12.42
C CYS A 293 7.11 11.49 -12.18
N ALA A 294 6.27 11.46 -13.22
CA ALA A 294 4.85 11.15 -13.07
C ALA A 294 4.58 9.66 -12.85
N TRP A 295 5.30 8.78 -13.55
CA TRP A 295 4.99 7.35 -13.61
C TRP A 295 6.14 6.44 -13.22
N GLY A 296 7.38 6.95 -13.20
CA GLY A 296 8.58 6.16 -12.87
C GLY A 296 8.46 5.41 -11.55
N PRO A 297 8.17 6.07 -10.42
CA PRO A 297 8.05 5.41 -9.13
C PRO A 297 7.03 4.25 -9.15
N THR A 298 5.85 4.47 -9.73
CA THR A 298 4.81 3.44 -9.84
C THR A 298 5.25 2.27 -10.73
N ALA A 299 5.82 2.55 -11.91
CA ALA A 299 6.20 1.51 -12.86
C ALA A 299 7.44 0.70 -12.41
N LEU A 300 8.36 1.31 -11.67
CA LEU A 300 9.53 0.65 -11.09
C LEU A 300 9.19 -0.22 -9.86
N LEU A 301 8.08 0.06 -9.19
CA LEU A 301 7.68 -0.61 -7.96
C LEU A 301 7.67 -2.16 -8.09
N PRO A 302 6.93 -2.79 -9.04
CA PRO A 302 6.92 -4.24 -9.18
C PRO A 302 8.29 -4.81 -9.54
N VAL A 303 9.10 -4.10 -10.32
CA VAL A 303 10.45 -4.55 -10.70
C VAL A 303 11.31 -4.70 -9.44
N PHE A 304 11.39 -3.65 -8.63
CA PHE A 304 12.27 -3.67 -7.47
C PHE A 304 11.74 -4.52 -6.30
N GLN A 305 10.43 -4.64 -6.17
CA GLN A 305 9.85 -5.52 -5.14
C GLN A 305 9.96 -7.02 -5.46
N LEU A 306 10.05 -7.39 -6.73
CA LEU A 306 10.16 -8.78 -7.17
C LEU A 306 11.61 -9.19 -7.46
N LEU A 307 12.41 -8.33 -8.07
CA LEU A 307 13.78 -8.63 -8.51
C LEU A 307 14.87 -7.94 -7.68
N GLY A 308 14.52 -6.97 -6.82
CA GLY A 308 15.46 -6.18 -6.04
C GLY A 308 16.10 -5.06 -6.84
N THR A 309 17.09 -4.39 -6.23
CA THR A 309 17.81 -3.25 -6.80
C THR A 309 19.22 -3.59 -7.33
N ASP A 310 19.64 -4.85 -7.21
CA ASP A 310 20.98 -5.32 -7.58
C ASP A 310 21.04 -5.76 -9.04
N TYR A 311 20.64 -4.86 -9.96
CA TYR A 311 20.76 -5.10 -11.39
C TYR A 311 22.19 -4.89 -11.87
N GLU A 312 22.64 -5.74 -12.83
CA GLU A 312 23.98 -5.65 -13.44
C GLU A 312 24.10 -4.50 -14.45
N LYS A 313 23.01 -4.25 -15.20
CA LYS A 313 22.99 -3.22 -16.25
C LYS A 313 21.63 -2.55 -16.34
N LYS A 314 21.63 -1.25 -16.62
CA LYS A 314 20.44 -0.44 -16.91
C LYS A 314 20.67 0.36 -18.19
N GLU A 315 19.68 0.34 -19.09
CA GLU A 315 19.64 1.15 -20.30
C GLU A 315 18.33 1.92 -20.37
N ALA A 316 18.40 3.21 -20.67
CA ALA A 316 17.23 4.07 -20.83
C ALA A 316 17.24 4.76 -22.19
N SER A 317 16.07 4.84 -22.82
CA SER A 317 15.84 5.59 -24.06
C SER A 317 14.57 6.42 -23.90
N SER A 318 14.66 7.70 -24.25
CA SER A 318 13.57 8.66 -24.08
C SER A 318 13.20 9.35 -25.37
N TYR A 319 11.90 9.64 -25.51
CA TYR A 319 11.36 10.57 -26.48
C TYR A 319 11.03 11.86 -25.74
N PHE A 320 11.65 12.96 -26.14
CA PHE A 320 11.53 14.25 -25.50
C PHE A 320 10.48 15.15 -26.17
N MET A 321 10.04 16.15 -25.44
CA MET A 321 9.18 17.18 -25.99
C MET A 321 9.91 17.95 -27.09
N PRO A 322 9.30 18.18 -28.27
CA PRO A 322 9.85 19.11 -29.24
C PRO A 322 10.17 20.46 -28.54
N GLU A 323 11.34 21.01 -28.79
CA GLU A 323 11.80 22.28 -28.19
C GLU A 323 12.23 22.22 -26.71
N ASN A 324 12.20 21.04 -26.04
CA ASN A 324 12.64 20.87 -24.65
C ASN A 324 13.25 19.48 -24.39
N ASP A 325 14.55 19.34 -24.63
CA ASP A 325 15.29 18.08 -24.46
C ASP A 325 15.42 17.60 -22.99
N ASN A 326 14.96 18.41 -22.04
CA ASN A 326 14.95 18.06 -20.62
C ASN A 326 13.57 17.55 -20.14
N PHE A 327 12.57 17.48 -21.03
CA PHE A 327 11.22 17.04 -20.68
C PHE A 327 10.84 15.80 -21.50
N ASP A 328 10.96 14.61 -20.88
CA ASP A 328 10.59 13.36 -21.52
C ASP A 328 9.06 13.17 -21.53
N LEU A 329 8.54 12.85 -22.71
CA LEU A 329 7.13 12.48 -22.93
C LEU A 329 6.92 10.96 -22.87
N PHE A 330 8.00 10.21 -23.15
CA PHE A 330 7.98 8.76 -23.07
C PHE A 330 9.40 8.25 -22.81
N THR A 331 9.53 7.34 -21.84
CA THR A 331 10.82 6.71 -21.53
C THR A 331 10.63 5.21 -21.37
N LYS A 332 11.54 4.46 -21.99
CA LYS A 332 11.71 3.03 -21.80
C LYS A 332 13.00 2.75 -21.06
N ILE A 333 12.93 1.92 -20.02
CA ILE A 333 14.09 1.48 -19.22
C ILE A 333 14.13 -0.02 -19.23
N ASN A 334 15.29 -0.60 -19.58
CA ASN A 334 15.55 -2.04 -19.48
C ASN A 334 16.57 -2.29 -18.36
N PHE A 335 16.34 -3.33 -17.58
CA PHE A 335 17.23 -3.78 -16.52
C PHE A 335 17.66 -5.24 -16.79
N ASN A 336 18.93 -5.51 -16.65
CA ASN A 336 19.50 -6.85 -16.71
C ASN A 336 19.95 -7.24 -15.30
N TYR A 337 19.42 -8.35 -14.81
CA TYR A 337 19.83 -9.02 -13.59
C TYR A 337 20.56 -10.31 -13.95
N LYS A 338 21.27 -10.91 -13.02
CA LYS A 338 21.99 -12.18 -13.23
C LYS A 338 21.09 -13.29 -13.81
N ASN A 339 19.84 -13.40 -13.32
CA ASN A 339 18.92 -14.48 -13.68
C ASN A 339 17.54 -13.97 -14.16
N ALA A 340 17.41 -12.68 -14.42
CA ALA A 340 16.15 -12.07 -14.85
C ALA A 340 16.38 -10.81 -15.67
N VAL A 341 15.33 -10.37 -16.34
CA VAL A 341 15.30 -9.08 -17.05
C VAL A 341 14.05 -8.29 -16.64
N ALA A 342 14.09 -6.97 -16.80
CA ALA A 342 12.86 -6.17 -16.65
C ALA A 342 12.81 -5.04 -17.68
N SER A 343 11.58 -4.68 -18.07
CA SER A 343 11.34 -3.55 -18.96
C SER A 343 10.25 -2.66 -18.36
N VAL A 344 10.55 -1.37 -18.27
CA VAL A 344 9.62 -0.36 -17.79
C VAL A 344 9.35 0.63 -18.90
N LYS A 345 8.07 0.94 -19.16
CA LYS A 345 7.65 2.00 -20.07
C LYS A 345 6.81 3.02 -19.31
N VAL A 346 7.20 4.27 -19.37
CA VAL A 346 6.45 5.37 -18.77
C VAL A 346 6.17 6.44 -19.81
N GLY A 347 4.95 7.01 -19.79
CA GLY A 347 4.56 8.01 -20.77
C GLY A 347 3.55 9.00 -20.19
N LYS A 348 3.85 10.30 -20.38
CA LYS A 348 2.93 11.40 -20.11
C LYS A 348 2.76 12.21 -21.39
N GLY A 349 1.55 12.17 -21.95
CA GLY A 349 1.28 12.67 -23.29
C GLY A 349 1.42 11.61 -24.39
N VAL A 350 1.75 10.37 -24.05
CA VAL A 350 1.82 9.20 -24.94
C VAL A 350 1.03 8.05 -24.34
N LYS A 351 0.26 7.34 -25.14
CA LYS A 351 -0.51 6.16 -24.71
C LYS A 351 0.10 4.88 -25.24
N ALA A 352 0.31 3.92 -24.36
CA ALA A 352 0.70 2.54 -24.65
C ALA A 352 -0.24 1.57 -23.94
N GLU A 353 0.05 0.28 -24.01
CA GLU A 353 -0.82 -0.82 -23.57
C GLU A 353 -1.21 -0.79 -22.07
N GLY A 354 -0.34 -0.30 -21.19
CA GLY A 354 -0.64 -0.05 -19.78
C GLY A 354 -0.85 -1.30 -18.92
N ASN A 355 -0.21 -2.42 -19.26
CA ASN A 355 -0.30 -3.69 -18.55
C ASN A 355 0.92 -3.93 -17.63
N LEU A 356 0.80 -4.94 -16.76
CA LEU A 356 1.92 -5.52 -15.99
C LEU A 356 1.97 -7.02 -16.29
N ILE A 357 3.14 -7.50 -16.72
CA ILE A 357 3.40 -8.91 -17.00
C ILE A 357 4.55 -9.38 -16.13
N ILE A 358 4.36 -10.50 -15.44
CA ILE A 358 5.39 -11.17 -14.64
C ILE A 358 5.53 -12.57 -15.19
N ALA A 359 6.63 -12.86 -15.89
CA ALA A 359 6.91 -14.18 -16.47
C ALA A 359 7.77 -15.01 -15.53
N GLY A 360 7.43 -16.28 -15.41
CA GLY A 360 8.17 -17.26 -14.63
C GLY A 360 8.42 -18.54 -15.39
N THR A 361 9.22 -19.44 -14.84
CA THR A 361 9.63 -20.70 -15.47
C THR A 361 8.51 -21.74 -15.61
N LYS A 362 7.36 -21.53 -14.92
CA LYS A 362 6.21 -22.46 -14.96
C LYS A 362 4.90 -21.78 -15.37
N GLY A 363 4.91 -20.48 -15.64
CA GLY A 363 3.73 -19.73 -16.01
C GLY A 363 3.97 -18.22 -15.94
N TYR A 364 2.93 -17.45 -16.09
CA TYR A 364 3.01 -15.99 -16.02
C TYR A 364 1.77 -15.39 -15.35
N ILE A 365 1.90 -14.16 -14.89
CA ILE A 365 0.81 -13.33 -14.38
C ILE A 365 0.64 -12.17 -15.34
N TYR A 366 -0.60 -11.92 -15.76
CA TYR A 366 -0.99 -10.79 -16.59
C TYR A 366 -2.01 -9.93 -15.84
N VAL A 367 -1.70 -8.65 -15.66
CA VAL A 367 -2.62 -7.65 -15.10
C VAL A 367 -2.94 -6.64 -16.19
N PRO A 368 -4.21 -6.55 -16.63
CA PRO A 368 -4.60 -5.62 -17.70
C PRO A 368 -4.49 -4.16 -17.26
N ALA A 369 -4.53 -3.26 -18.24
CA ALA A 369 -4.57 -1.82 -18.02
C ALA A 369 -5.91 -1.40 -17.34
N PRO A 370 -5.85 -0.48 -16.42
CA PRO A 370 -4.70 0.19 -15.80
C PRO A 370 -4.28 -0.52 -14.51
N TRP A 371 -3.29 -1.38 -14.55
CA TRP A 371 -2.83 -2.21 -13.43
C TRP A 371 -2.43 -1.42 -12.17
N TRP A 372 -2.10 -0.13 -12.31
CA TRP A 372 -1.72 0.76 -11.20
C TRP A 372 -2.90 1.40 -10.47
N LYS A 373 -4.12 1.23 -10.96
CA LYS A 373 -5.33 1.62 -10.25
C LYS A 373 -5.71 0.59 -9.20
N THR A 374 -6.30 1.07 -8.14
CA THR A 374 -6.59 0.28 -6.93
C THR A 374 -8.05 -0.17 -6.84
N ASP A 375 -8.82 0.06 -7.89
CA ASP A 375 -10.25 -0.24 -7.94
C ASP A 375 -10.51 -1.69 -8.35
#